data_0de45b45a47854a61ae788c428af66bf
#
_entry.id   0de45b45a47854a61ae788c428af66bf
#
_cell.length_a   1.000
_cell.length_b   1.000
_cell.length_c   1.000
_cell.angle_alpha   90.00
_cell.angle_beta   90.00
_cell.angle_gamma   90.00
#
_symmetry.space_group_name_H-M   'P 1'
#
loop_
_entity.id
_entity.type
_entity.pdbx_description
1 polymer ?
#
loop_
_entity_poly.entity_id
_entity_poly.type
_entity_poly.pdbx_seq_one_letter_code
_entity_poly.pdbx_strand_id
1 'polypeptide(L)'
;MSPNRRDFIKFVVSGAVAAGCPIDLSLLGAVQASESPAVDGEDNRICHQVRDGKIFTRPPVSAHHDVVIVGGGVSGLTAAYLLRQKDFLLLEKEPHWGGNAYLMEYQGSAYATGAAFLEKSEIAYEFSQQIGLQPLPVNCWDGSIIKGEFIPDTWGEGLDKLPYPVSVREGFKKFRKEILAIDLKKRYEELFGVPLSNFMKGYPIEIKQWWDAYGPSNWGAVSEDTAAALGVTDLQAMAEENREDDRYTWPGGLGAITKKLSEILQPTFADRMQNGATTVAVVPTRNGVQVTYMQGLELKTVAAKAVIMATPKFITRRIVEGLPEKQSEAMHMMRYAPYPVVNLIFDKPVFNKGYDNWCPGNSFTDFIVADWVVQKQPGYRPQFNILTCYTPMREDDRGYLLTESSARKIAVNVLTDFQKLFPGSNVDPLEVHIYRRGHPMYMSTPGLFTKVQPVARQAMDRIFFANTDSEGPLSTTPGGIAAARRAVKQAENRLAGKPALKETAVVAGSV
;
A
#
# COMPACT_ATOMS: atom_id res chain seq x y z
N MET A 1 13.57 25.22 -17.59
CA MET A 1 12.89 25.15 -18.90
C MET A 1 12.37 23.71 -19.02
N SER A 2 11.05 23.52 -18.97
CA SER A 2 10.45 22.20 -19.19
C SER A 2 10.63 21.81 -20.67
N PRO A 3 10.91 20.54 -20.97
CA PRO A 3 11.01 20.06 -22.35
C PRO A 3 9.65 20.24 -23.04
N ASN A 4 9.67 20.74 -24.27
CA ASN A 4 8.46 20.92 -25.03
C ASN A 4 7.98 19.59 -25.66
N ARG A 5 6.74 19.56 -26.15
CA ARG A 5 6.08 18.41 -26.77
C ARG A 5 6.93 17.68 -27.82
N ARG A 6 7.72 18.42 -28.58
CA ARG A 6 8.58 17.89 -29.64
C ARG A 6 9.72 17.04 -29.08
N ASP A 7 10.25 17.45 -27.92
CA ASP A 7 11.34 16.75 -27.24
C ASP A 7 10.83 15.48 -26.53
N PHE A 8 9.60 15.51 -26.00
CA PHE A 8 8.95 14.32 -25.44
C PHE A 8 8.66 13.26 -26.52
N ILE A 9 8.10 13.65 -27.66
CA ILE A 9 7.85 12.71 -28.79
C ILE A 9 9.16 12.11 -29.30
N LYS A 10 10.22 12.89 -29.45
CA LYS A 10 11.54 12.40 -29.85
C LYS A 10 12.10 11.41 -28.83
N PHE A 11 11.90 11.67 -27.55
CA PHE A 11 12.37 10.79 -26.48
C PHE A 11 11.62 9.45 -26.47
N VAL A 12 10.29 9.43 -26.63
CA VAL A 12 9.47 8.20 -26.72
C VAL A 12 9.87 7.38 -27.95
N VAL A 13 10.02 8.01 -29.11
CA VAL A 13 10.44 7.33 -30.35
C VAL A 13 11.84 6.76 -30.22
N SER A 14 12.79 7.50 -29.66
CA SER A 14 14.17 7.05 -29.50
C SER A 14 14.29 5.89 -28.49
N GLY A 15 13.50 5.92 -27.41
CA GLY A 15 13.47 4.86 -26.39
C GLY A 15 12.88 3.54 -26.91
N ALA A 16 11.88 3.61 -27.77
CA ALA A 16 11.22 2.41 -28.32
C ALA A 16 12.04 1.74 -29.45
N VAL A 17 12.77 2.53 -30.25
CA VAL A 17 13.71 2.00 -31.24
C VAL A 17 14.85 1.23 -30.59
N ALA A 18 15.31 1.69 -29.40
CA ALA A 18 16.35 0.98 -28.64
C ALA A 18 15.85 -0.35 -28.02
N ALA A 19 14.53 -0.51 -27.82
CA ALA A 19 13.92 -1.72 -27.26
C ALA A 19 13.47 -2.76 -28.32
N GLY A 20 13.64 -2.49 -29.63
CA GLY A 20 13.28 -3.43 -30.68
C GLY A 20 11.79 -3.72 -30.87
N CYS A 21 10.90 -2.92 -30.28
CA CYS A 21 9.45 -3.04 -30.47
C CYS A 21 8.99 -2.22 -31.67
N PRO A 22 8.22 -2.78 -32.60
CA PRO A 22 7.60 -1.99 -33.67
C PRO A 22 6.54 -1.06 -33.06
N ILE A 23 6.72 0.25 -33.20
CA ILE A 23 5.74 1.24 -32.82
C ILE A 23 4.84 1.52 -34.02
N ASP A 24 3.55 1.33 -33.89
CA ASP A 24 2.57 1.88 -34.80
C ASP A 24 2.47 3.39 -34.55
N LEU A 25 3.12 4.15 -35.42
CA LEU A 25 3.16 5.62 -35.36
C LEU A 25 1.79 6.28 -35.57
N SER A 26 0.77 5.55 -36.04
CA SER A 26 -0.59 6.06 -36.18
C SER A 26 -1.26 6.30 -34.85
N LEU A 27 -0.81 5.64 -33.76
CA LEU A 27 -1.28 5.81 -32.39
C LEU A 27 -0.75 7.10 -31.72
N LEU A 28 0.33 7.69 -32.27
CA LEU A 28 0.90 8.94 -31.73
C LEU A 28 0.13 10.21 -32.10
N GLY A 29 -0.86 10.11 -32.98
CA GLY A 29 -1.70 11.23 -33.40
C GLY A 29 -2.82 11.60 -32.43
N ALA A 30 -3.13 10.76 -31.45
CA ALA A 30 -4.28 10.91 -30.56
C ALA A 30 -3.96 11.51 -29.19
N VAL A 31 -2.69 11.68 -28.80
CA VAL A 31 -2.32 12.30 -27.53
C VAL A 31 -2.30 13.82 -27.71
N GLN A 32 -3.49 14.44 -27.74
CA GLN A 32 -3.66 15.87 -27.60
C GLN A 32 -3.70 16.19 -26.11
N ALA A 33 -2.74 16.98 -25.65
CA ALA A 33 -2.64 17.68 -24.38
C ALA A 33 -2.68 16.84 -23.10
N SER A 34 -1.69 16.70 -22.46
CA SER A 34 -1.39 17.03 -21.06
C SER A 34 0.08 17.34 -21.02
N GLU A 35 0.47 18.22 -20.17
CA GLU A 35 1.87 18.32 -19.79
C GLU A 35 2.39 16.91 -19.50
N SER A 36 3.68 16.68 -19.74
CA SER A 36 4.33 15.41 -19.39
C SER A 36 3.91 14.94 -17.98
N PRO A 37 3.54 13.64 -17.77
CA PRO A 37 3.05 13.18 -16.47
C PRO A 37 3.90 13.69 -15.32
N ALA A 38 3.27 14.27 -14.29
CA ALA A 38 3.94 14.70 -13.08
C ALA A 38 4.43 13.47 -12.31
N VAL A 39 5.71 13.47 -11.93
CA VAL A 39 6.35 12.33 -11.25
C VAL A 39 6.71 12.75 -9.84
N ASP A 40 6.13 12.05 -8.86
CA ASP A 40 6.43 12.16 -7.45
C ASP A 40 6.81 10.78 -6.87
N GLY A 41 7.15 10.73 -5.60
CA GLY A 41 7.46 9.46 -4.93
C GLY A 41 8.49 9.59 -3.83
N GLU A 42 8.88 8.44 -3.31
CA GLU A 42 9.79 8.33 -2.17
C GLU A 42 11.23 8.74 -2.51
N ASP A 43 11.88 9.47 -1.59
CA ASP A 43 13.32 9.70 -1.62
C ASP A 43 14.06 8.57 -0.87
N ASN A 44 14.66 7.68 -1.62
CA ASN A 44 15.39 6.53 -1.08
C ASN A 44 16.92 6.66 -1.19
N ARG A 45 17.46 7.84 -1.54
CA ARG A 45 18.91 8.02 -1.79
C ARG A 45 19.77 7.64 -0.59
N ILE A 46 19.40 8.07 0.62
CA ILE A 46 20.13 7.71 1.85
C ILE A 46 19.92 6.24 2.21
N CYS A 47 18.68 5.73 2.09
CA CYS A 47 18.38 4.32 2.33
C CYS A 47 19.18 3.40 1.38
N HIS A 48 19.37 3.79 0.12
CA HIS A 48 20.19 3.05 -0.82
C HIS A 48 21.67 3.05 -0.43
N GLN A 49 22.20 4.16 0.11
CA GLN A 49 23.58 4.18 0.62
C GLN A 49 23.76 3.20 1.80
N VAL A 50 22.77 3.13 2.72
CA VAL A 50 22.77 2.11 3.81
C VAL A 50 22.70 0.70 3.23
N ARG A 51 21.83 0.48 2.25
CA ARG A 51 21.71 -0.81 1.54
C ARG A 51 23.04 -1.25 0.94
N ASP A 52 23.78 -0.31 0.36
CA ASP A 52 25.03 -0.55 -0.36
C ASP A 52 26.24 -0.60 0.59
N GLY A 53 26.00 -0.61 1.91
CA GLY A 53 27.02 -0.83 2.93
C GLY A 53 27.74 0.43 3.40
N LYS A 54 27.25 1.65 3.07
CA LYS A 54 27.83 2.87 3.61
C LYS A 54 27.63 2.94 5.12
N ILE A 55 28.73 3.07 5.83
CA ILE A 55 28.75 3.30 7.27
C ILE A 55 28.76 4.81 7.53
N PHE A 56 27.82 5.26 8.35
CA PHE A 56 27.74 6.66 8.76
C PHE A 56 28.42 6.83 10.12
N THR A 57 29.24 7.88 10.23
CA THR A 57 29.85 8.28 11.51
C THR A 57 28.76 8.69 12.49
N ARG A 58 28.83 8.19 13.73
CA ARG A 58 27.86 8.51 14.77
C ARG A 58 28.40 9.70 15.61
N PRO A 59 27.78 10.90 15.51
CA PRO A 59 28.13 12.00 16.37
C PRO A 59 27.76 11.72 17.83
N PRO A 60 28.29 12.46 18.79
CA PRO A 60 27.89 12.39 20.19
C PRO A 60 26.38 12.56 20.36
N VAL A 61 25.81 11.94 21.40
CA VAL A 61 24.40 12.09 21.74
C VAL A 61 24.08 13.54 22.05
N SER A 62 23.14 14.12 21.32
CA SER A 62 22.70 15.51 21.44
C SER A 62 21.43 15.72 22.26
N ALA A 63 20.60 14.67 22.39
CA ALA A 63 19.33 14.71 23.13
C ALA A 63 18.96 13.33 23.68
N HIS A 64 18.04 13.34 24.67
CA HIS A 64 17.51 12.12 25.31
C HIS A 64 15.98 12.15 25.28
N HIS A 65 15.38 11.01 24.95
CA HIS A 65 13.92 10.84 24.90
C HIS A 65 13.47 9.57 25.64
N ASP A 66 12.21 9.52 26.07
CA ASP A 66 11.64 8.27 26.57
C ASP A 66 11.49 7.26 25.42
N VAL A 67 10.94 7.70 24.29
CA VAL A 67 10.73 6.85 23.11
C VAL A 67 11.14 7.58 21.83
N VAL A 68 11.91 6.92 20.97
CA VAL A 68 12.08 7.34 19.58
C VAL A 68 11.26 6.44 18.67
N ILE A 69 10.48 7.04 17.77
CA ILE A 69 9.66 6.36 16.78
C ILE A 69 10.31 6.59 15.42
N VAL A 70 10.61 5.53 14.68
CA VAL A 70 11.27 5.58 13.37
C VAL A 70 10.28 5.21 12.28
N GLY A 71 9.92 6.19 11.45
CA GLY A 71 8.93 6.10 10.37
C GLY A 71 7.63 6.85 10.71
N GLY A 72 7.22 7.78 9.85
CA GLY A 72 6.05 8.66 9.99
C GLY A 72 4.83 8.26 9.15
N GLY A 73 4.73 6.97 8.81
CA GLY A 73 3.53 6.38 8.22
C GLY A 73 2.41 6.17 9.26
N VAL A 74 1.34 5.46 8.88
CA VAL A 74 0.18 5.22 9.76
C VAL A 74 0.59 4.61 11.10
N SER A 75 1.52 3.66 11.12
CA SER A 75 1.98 3.01 12.37
C SER A 75 2.72 3.99 13.27
N GLY A 76 3.64 4.79 12.72
CA GLY A 76 4.41 5.76 13.51
C GLY A 76 3.55 6.91 14.03
N LEU A 77 2.67 7.46 13.21
CA LEU A 77 1.72 8.50 13.64
C LEU A 77 0.74 7.98 14.70
N THR A 78 0.26 6.73 14.57
CA THR A 78 -0.56 6.08 15.61
C THR A 78 0.24 5.91 16.89
N ALA A 79 1.49 5.46 16.82
CA ALA A 79 2.34 5.31 17.99
C ALA A 79 2.59 6.67 18.68
N ALA A 80 2.88 7.73 17.92
CA ALA A 80 3.06 9.08 18.45
C ALA A 80 1.77 9.60 19.13
N TYR A 81 0.60 9.37 18.51
CA TYR A 81 -0.69 9.73 19.08
C TYR A 81 -0.95 9.02 20.43
N LEU A 82 -0.67 7.73 20.51
CA LEU A 82 -0.82 6.95 21.74
C LEU A 82 0.17 7.39 22.83
N LEU A 83 1.38 7.76 22.43
CA LEU A 83 2.46 8.21 23.33
C LEU A 83 2.48 9.72 23.58
N ARG A 84 1.48 10.50 23.17
CA ARG A 84 1.47 11.97 23.23
C ARG A 84 1.63 12.56 24.64
N GLN A 85 1.41 11.75 25.69
CA GLN A 85 1.66 12.13 27.09
C GLN A 85 3.08 11.78 27.58
N LYS A 86 3.91 11.19 26.71
CA LYS A 86 5.30 10.84 27.00
C LYS A 86 6.25 11.78 26.26
N ASP A 87 7.52 11.77 26.65
CA ASP A 87 8.55 12.39 25.83
C ASP A 87 8.90 11.45 24.67
N PHE A 88 8.46 11.80 23.45
CA PHE A 88 8.75 11.05 22.24
C PHE A 88 9.42 11.92 21.19
N LEU A 89 10.19 11.30 20.30
CA LEU A 89 10.67 11.88 19.05
C LEU A 89 10.23 11.00 17.88
N LEU A 90 9.50 11.56 16.92
CA LEU A 90 9.11 10.89 15.67
C LEU A 90 10.00 11.35 14.52
N LEU A 91 10.63 10.39 13.83
CA LEU A 91 11.52 10.62 12.68
C LEU A 91 10.90 10.07 11.40
N GLU A 92 10.79 10.89 10.36
CA GLU A 92 10.32 10.50 9.02
C GLU A 92 11.30 10.97 7.94
N LYS A 93 11.63 10.08 6.99
CA LYS A 93 12.58 10.40 5.90
C LYS A 93 12.00 11.35 4.86
N GLU A 94 10.69 11.26 4.59
CA GLU A 94 10.02 12.12 3.61
C GLU A 94 9.76 13.52 4.20
N PRO A 95 9.58 14.54 3.34
CA PRO A 95 9.20 15.88 3.79
C PRO A 95 7.74 15.97 4.25
N HIS A 96 6.97 14.91 4.12
CA HIS A 96 5.56 14.82 4.49
C HIS A 96 5.30 13.58 5.35
N TRP A 97 4.19 13.61 6.09
CA TRP A 97 3.70 12.51 6.91
C TRP A 97 2.74 11.63 6.12
N GLY A 98 2.62 10.35 6.50
CA GLY A 98 1.58 9.45 5.98
C GLY A 98 2.10 8.14 5.38
N GLY A 99 3.35 8.09 4.92
CA GLY A 99 3.91 6.88 4.30
C GLY A 99 3.06 6.37 3.14
N ASN A 100 2.67 5.08 3.16
CA ASN A 100 1.83 4.50 2.10
C ASN A 100 0.37 5.00 2.12
N ALA A 101 -0.10 5.53 3.25
CA ALA A 101 -1.40 6.18 3.38
C ALA A 101 -1.25 7.72 3.28
N TYR A 102 -0.41 8.20 2.37
CA TYR A 102 -0.33 9.62 2.02
C TYR A 102 -1.38 9.95 0.97
N LEU A 103 -2.06 11.09 1.10
CA LEU A 103 -2.97 11.63 0.10
C LEU A 103 -2.37 12.88 -0.55
N MET A 104 -2.78 13.15 -1.78
CA MET A 104 -2.50 14.39 -2.49
C MET A 104 -3.80 15.14 -2.80
N GLU A 105 -3.67 16.39 -3.20
CA GLU A 105 -4.80 17.24 -3.56
C GLU A 105 -4.52 17.94 -4.89
N TYR A 106 -5.53 17.99 -5.74
CA TYR A 106 -5.54 18.78 -6.95
C TYR A 106 -6.63 19.84 -6.83
N GLN A 107 -6.24 21.10 -6.70
CA GLN A 107 -7.14 22.25 -6.54
C GLN A 107 -8.27 22.01 -5.51
N GLY A 108 -7.91 21.42 -4.35
CA GLY A 108 -8.83 21.12 -3.26
C GLY A 108 -9.57 19.78 -3.37
N SER A 109 -9.39 19.02 -4.46
CA SER A 109 -9.93 17.67 -4.61
C SER A 109 -8.88 16.64 -4.18
N ALA A 110 -9.14 15.94 -3.07
CA ALA A 110 -8.21 14.94 -2.51
C ALA A 110 -8.29 13.61 -3.28
N TYR A 111 -7.15 12.95 -3.45
CA TYR A 111 -7.05 11.62 -4.05
C TYR A 111 -5.98 10.77 -3.34
N ALA A 112 -6.18 9.46 -3.40
CA ALA A 112 -5.27 8.51 -2.79
C ALA A 112 -3.98 8.34 -3.61
N THR A 113 -2.86 8.12 -2.92
CA THR A 113 -1.60 7.68 -3.53
C THR A 113 -1.23 6.26 -3.10
N GLY A 114 -2.16 5.54 -2.48
CA GLY A 114 -1.98 4.18 -1.93
C GLY A 114 -3.29 3.66 -1.34
N ALA A 115 -3.33 3.43 -0.03
CA ALA A 115 -4.44 2.80 0.68
C ALA A 115 -5.81 3.44 0.42
N ALA A 116 -6.78 2.61 -0.02
CA ALA A 116 -8.06 3.06 -0.57
C ALA A 116 -9.19 3.07 0.47
N PHE A 117 -9.47 1.96 1.14
CA PHE A 117 -10.62 1.78 2.03
C PHE A 117 -10.27 0.88 3.23
N LEU A 118 -11.19 0.82 4.18
CA LEU A 118 -11.19 -0.09 5.33
C LEU A 118 -12.58 -0.74 5.47
N GLU A 119 -12.64 -1.82 6.23
CA GLU A 119 -13.88 -2.49 6.59
C GLU A 119 -14.33 -2.09 8.00
N LYS A 120 -15.66 -2.11 8.24
CA LYS A 120 -16.25 -1.72 9.52
C LYS A 120 -15.79 -2.61 10.68
N SER A 121 -15.55 -3.88 10.41
CA SER A 121 -15.04 -4.86 11.37
C SER A 121 -13.61 -4.58 11.83
N GLU A 122 -12.85 -3.75 11.10
CA GLU A 122 -11.45 -3.52 11.36
C GLU A 122 -11.22 -2.45 12.44
N ILE A 123 -10.12 -2.62 13.16
CA ILE A 123 -9.66 -1.69 14.22
C ILE A 123 -9.54 -0.23 13.73
N ALA A 124 -9.28 -0.01 12.46
CA ALA A 124 -9.12 1.31 11.87
C ALA A 124 -10.44 2.09 11.78
N TYR A 125 -11.59 1.40 11.69
CA TYR A 125 -12.90 2.04 11.70
C TYR A 125 -13.15 2.76 13.03
N GLU A 126 -13.06 2.05 14.13
CA GLU A 126 -13.22 2.64 15.47
C GLU A 126 -12.14 3.69 15.77
N PHE A 127 -10.89 3.41 15.37
CA PHE A 127 -9.79 4.33 15.58
C PHE A 127 -10.00 5.65 14.84
N SER A 128 -10.51 5.61 13.59
CA SER A 128 -10.82 6.82 12.84
C SER A 128 -11.85 7.71 13.56
N GLN A 129 -12.89 7.10 14.15
CA GLN A 129 -13.88 7.81 14.95
C GLN A 129 -13.27 8.42 16.23
N GLN A 130 -12.37 7.68 16.90
CA GLN A 130 -11.66 8.15 18.11
C GLN A 130 -10.80 9.40 17.84
N ILE A 131 -10.25 9.55 16.63
CA ILE A 131 -9.51 10.75 16.23
C ILE A 131 -10.40 11.83 15.59
N GLY A 132 -11.72 11.66 15.60
CA GLY A 132 -12.69 12.65 15.12
C GLY A 132 -12.90 12.64 13.59
N LEU A 133 -12.63 11.52 12.91
CA LEU A 133 -13.03 11.30 11.53
C LEU A 133 -14.34 10.52 11.47
N GLN A 134 -15.25 10.93 10.58
CA GLN A 134 -16.46 10.18 10.28
C GLN A 134 -16.23 9.34 9.01
N PRO A 135 -16.19 8.00 9.10
CA PRO A 135 -16.09 7.13 7.93
C PRO A 135 -17.33 7.25 7.04
N LEU A 136 -17.12 7.30 5.73
CA LEU A 136 -18.19 7.38 4.73
C LEU A 136 -18.34 6.03 4.05
N PRO A 137 -19.58 5.46 3.98
CA PRO A 137 -19.79 4.14 3.40
C PRO A 137 -19.59 4.17 1.88
N VAL A 138 -18.98 3.13 1.35
CA VAL A 138 -18.78 2.93 -0.10
C VAL A 138 -20.10 2.55 -0.77
N ASN A 139 -20.84 1.60 -0.22
CA ASN A 139 -22.13 1.12 -0.71
C ASN A 139 -22.11 0.77 -2.21
N CYS A 140 -21.10 0.04 -2.65
CA CYS A 140 -20.93 -0.35 -4.04
C CYS A 140 -20.01 -1.56 -4.15
N TRP A 141 -20.57 -2.70 -4.61
CA TRP A 141 -19.76 -3.88 -4.88
C TRP A 141 -18.75 -3.64 -5.99
N ASP A 142 -17.63 -4.35 -5.92
CA ASP A 142 -16.60 -4.28 -6.92
C ASP A 142 -17.10 -4.79 -8.26
N GLY A 143 -16.86 -3.98 -9.29
CA GLY A 143 -17.09 -4.37 -10.67
C GLY A 143 -15.80 -4.77 -11.37
N SER A 144 -15.95 -5.34 -12.55
CA SER A 144 -14.84 -5.56 -13.48
C SER A 144 -15.13 -4.96 -14.82
N ILE A 145 -14.08 -4.43 -15.48
CA ILE A 145 -14.17 -4.02 -16.88
C ILE A 145 -13.46 -5.09 -17.71
N ILE A 146 -14.25 -5.89 -18.41
CA ILE A 146 -13.78 -7.03 -19.19
C ILE A 146 -14.20 -6.84 -20.64
N LYS A 147 -13.24 -6.78 -21.57
CA LYS A 147 -13.50 -6.55 -23.01
C LYS A 147 -14.35 -5.29 -23.28
N GLY A 148 -14.15 -4.23 -22.48
CA GLY A 148 -14.89 -2.97 -22.60
C GLY A 148 -16.29 -2.96 -21.96
N GLU A 149 -16.71 -4.06 -21.35
CA GLU A 149 -17.99 -4.18 -20.66
C GLU A 149 -17.81 -4.06 -19.15
N PHE A 150 -18.61 -3.21 -18.49
CA PHE A 150 -18.65 -3.13 -17.03
C PHE A 150 -19.56 -4.22 -16.47
N ILE A 151 -19.01 -5.09 -15.66
CA ILE A 151 -19.68 -6.19 -14.99
C ILE A 151 -19.72 -5.87 -13.49
N PRO A 152 -20.86 -5.44 -12.95
CA PRO A 152 -20.98 -5.22 -11.51
C PRO A 152 -20.98 -6.55 -10.77
N ASP A 153 -20.50 -6.55 -9.52
CA ASP A 153 -20.51 -7.71 -8.63
C ASP A 153 -20.02 -9.00 -9.32
N THR A 154 -18.78 -8.96 -9.78
CA THR A 154 -18.19 -9.97 -10.69
C THR A 154 -18.33 -11.41 -10.19
N TRP A 155 -18.16 -11.68 -8.89
CA TRP A 155 -18.25 -13.01 -8.30
C TRP A 155 -19.62 -13.35 -7.72
N GLY A 156 -20.56 -12.40 -7.72
CA GLY A 156 -21.95 -12.59 -7.37
C GLY A 156 -22.85 -12.68 -8.60
N GLU A 157 -23.75 -11.71 -8.76
CA GLU A 157 -24.70 -11.65 -9.90
C GLU A 157 -24.03 -11.41 -11.26
N GLY A 158 -22.79 -10.89 -11.27
CA GLY A 158 -22.02 -10.62 -12.47
C GLY A 158 -21.57 -11.87 -13.22
N LEU A 159 -21.50 -13.04 -12.57
CA LEU A 159 -21.02 -14.28 -13.20
C LEU A 159 -21.75 -14.65 -14.50
N ASP A 160 -23.07 -14.45 -14.55
CA ASP A 160 -23.85 -14.73 -15.74
C ASP A 160 -23.68 -13.70 -16.86
N LYS A 161 -23.17 -12.52 -16.51
CA LYS A 161 -22.95 -11.38 -17.40
C LYS A 161 -21.53 -11.30 -17.96
N LEU A 162 -20.62 -12.19 -17.52
CA LEU A 162 -19.23 -12.20 -18.01
C LEU A 162 -19.20 -12.36 -19.53
N PRO A 163 -18.44 -11.54 -20.28
CA PRO A 163 -18.39 -11.58 -21.75
C PRO A 163 -17.48 -12.70 -22.27
N TYR A 164 -17.70 -13.90 -21.73
CA TYR A 164 -16.99 -15.13 -22.07
C TYR A 164 -17.95 -16.19 -22.63
N PRO A 165 -17.45 -17.20 -23.34
CA PRO A 165 -18.23 -18.36 -23.74
C PRO A 165 -18.92 -19.04 -22.53
N VAL A 166 -20.07 -19.72 -22.78
CA VAL A 166 -20.84 -20.43 -21.73
C VAL A 166 -19.95 -21.39 -20.93
N SER A 167 -19.06 -22.14 -21.61
CA SER A 167 -18.15 -23.10 -20.96
C SER A 167 -17.18 -22.42 -19.97
N VAL A 168 -16.74 -21.21 -20.27
CA VAL A 168 -15.88 -20.42 -19.37
C VAL A 168 -16.68 -19.92 -18.17
N ARG A 169 -17.89 -19.37 -18.38
CA ARG A 169 -18.78 -18.94 -17.28
C ARG A 169 -19.12 -20.08 -16.33
N GLU A 170 -19.43 -21.27 -16.87
CA GLU A 170 -19.66 -22.47 -16.05
C GLU A 170 -18.39 -22.87 -15.27
N GLY A 171 -17.21 -22.65 -15.83
CA GLY A 171 -15.94 -22.81 -15.12
C GLY A 171 -15.81 -21.87 -13.91
N PHE A 172 -16.17 -20.59 -14.06
CA PHE A 172 -16.22 -19.63 -12.94
C PHE A 172 -17.21 -20.06 -11.85
N LYS A 173 -18.42 -20.47 -12.21
CA LYS A 173 -19.42 -20.95 -11.25
C LYS A 173 -18.95 -22.19 -10.50
N LYS A 174 -18.33 -23.14 -11.21
CA LYS A 174 -17.76 -24.35 -10.60
C LYS A 174 -16.64 -23.98 -9.62
N PHE A 175 -15.71 -23.13 -10.03
CA PHE A 175 -14.62 -22.66 -9.19
C PHE A 175 -15.16 -21.99 -7.92
N ARG A 176 -16.08 -21.01 -8.06
CA ARG A 176 -16.75 -20.37 -6.93
C ARG A 176 -17.36 -21.39 -5.97
N LYS A 177 -18.13 -22.35 -6.48
CA LYS A 177 -18.77 -23.38 -5.66
C LYS A 177 -17.75 -24.21 -4.86
N GLU A 178 -16.64 -24.60 -5.48
CA GLU A 178 -15.61 -25.40 -4.81
C GLU A 178 -14.87 -24.60 -3.73
N ILE A 179 -14.57 -23.30 -3.99
CA ILE A 179 -13.94 -22.45 -2.98
C ILE A 179 -14.87 -22.18 -1.79
N LEU A 180 -16.17 -21.95 -2.04
CA LEU A 180 -17.17 -21.78 -0.97
C LEU A 180 -17.32 -23.00 -0.07
N ALA A 181 -17.04 -24.19 -0.57
CA ALA A 181 -17.09 -25.43 0.20
C ALA A 181 -15.86 -25.65 1.11
N ILE A 182 -14.83 -24.79 1.01
CA ILE A 182 -13.61 -24.93 1.82
C ILE A 182 -13.87 -24.44 3.24
N ASP A 183 -13.64 -25.32 4.22
CA ASP A 183 -13.63 -24.93 5.65
C ASP A 183 -12.25 -24.34 5.99
N LEU A 184 -12.18 -23.01 5.96
CA LEU A 184 -10.95 -22.25 6.21
C LEU A 184 -10.37 -22.59 7.59
N LYS A 185 -11.20 -22.75 8.63
CA LYS A 185 -10.72 -23.01 10.00
C LYS A 185 -10.06 -24.38 10.10
N LYS A 186 -10.59 -25.41 9.46
CA LYS A 186 -10.02 -26.75 9.47
C LYS A 186 -8.76 -26.87 8.63
N ARG A 187 -8.64 -26.09 7.55
CA ARG A 187 -7.52 -26.14 6.61
C ARG A 187 -6.56 -24.97 6.74
N TYR A 188 -6.62 -24.24 7.86
CA TYR A 188 -5.89 -22.98 8.08
C TYR A 188 -4.40 -23.09 7.76
N GLU A 189 -3.67 -24.01 8.42
CA GLU A 189 -2.22 -24.20 8.22
C GLU A 189 -1.87 -24.61 6.79
N GLU A 190 -2.67 -25.48 6.18
CA GLU A 190 -2.49 -25.90 4.79
C GLU A 190 -2.64 -24.72 3.84
N LEU A 191 -3.73 -23.97 3.96
CA LEU A 191 -4.09 -22.88 3.05
C LEU A 191 -3.11 -21.71 3.15
N PHE A 192 -2.58 -21.41 4.33
CA PHE A 192 -1.50 -20.45 4.48
C PHE A 192 -0.12 -21.00 4.02
N GLY A 193 0.02 -22.30 3.82
CA GLY A 193 1.26 -22.95 3.41
C GLY A 193 1.42 -23.22 1.91
N VAL A 194 0.35 -23.04 1.11
CA VAL A 194 0.35 -23.36 -0.34
C VAL A 194 -0.10 -22.16 -1.18
N PRO A 195 0.35 -22.07 -2.45
CA PRO A 195 -0.07 -20.98 -3.33
C PRO A 195 -1.51 -21.15 -3.82
N LEU A 196 -2.20 -20.01 -4.04
CA LEU A 196 -3.57 -19.94 -4.53
C LEU A 196 -3.71 -20.60 -5.91
N SER A 197 -2.73 -20.49 -6.77
CA SER A 197 -2.72 -21.09 -8.12
C SER A 197 -2.93 -22.61 -8.11
N ASN A 198 -2.66 -23.30 -7.00
CA ASN A 198 -2.93 -24.74 -6.88
C ASN A 198 -4.44 -25.07 -7.01
N PHE A 199 -5.29 -24.15 -6.60
CA PHE A 199 -6.76 -24.29 -6.68
C PHE A 199 -7.33 -23.93 -8.05
N MET A 200 -6.52 -23.32 -8.93
CA MET A 200 -6.94 -22.90 -10.27
C MET A 200 -6.60 -23.92 -11.36
N LYS A 201 -5.91 -25.00 -11.02
CA LYS A 201 -5.52 -26.04 -11.98
C LYS A 201 -6.72 -26.75 -12.58
N GLY A 202 -6.78 -26.80 -13.92
CA GLY A 202 -7.90 -27.43 -14.64
C GLY A 202 -9.13 -26.55 -14.86
N TYR A 203 -9.08 -25.28 -14.44
CA TYR A 203 -10.10 -24.28 -14.70
C TYR A 203 -9.74 -23.39 -15.91
N PRO A 204 -10.70 -22.64 -16.47
CA PRO A 204 -10.42 -21.63 -17.49
C PRO A 204 -9.34 -20.66 -17.05
N ILE A 205 -8.45 -20.30 -17.99
CA ILE A 205 -7.33 -19.39 -17.72
C ILE A 205 -7.81 -17.99 -17.30
N GLU A 206 -9.00 -17.59 -17.70
CA GLU A 206 -9.62 -16.31 -17.38
C GLU A 206 -9.84 -16.14 -15.87
N ILE A 207 -10.05 -17.23 -15.13
CA ILE A 207 -10.12 -17.20 -13.65
C ILE A 207 -8.78 -16.75 -13.09
N LYS A 208 -7.69 -17.38 -13.55
CA LYS A 208 -6.34 -17.00 -13.13
C LYS A 208 -6.00 -15.55 -13.52
N GLN A 209 -6.38 -15.14 -14.73
CA GLN A 209 -6.15 -13.76 -15.19
C GLN A 209 -6.87 -12.72 -14.31
N TRP A 210 -8.08 -13.04 -13.85
CA TRP A 210 -8.80 -12.17 -12.91
C TRP A 210 -8.09 -12.09 -11.56
N TRP A 211 -7.70 -13.23 -10.99
CA TRP A 211 -7.00 -13.27 -9.73
C TRP A 211 -5.58 -12.69 -9.80
N ASP A 212 -4.93 -12.73 -10.95
CA ASP A 212 -3.63 -12.11 -11.17
C ASP A 212 -3.73 -10.59 -11.44
N ALA A 213 -4.93 -10.04 -11.60
CA ALA A 213 -5.20 -8.62 -11.45
C ALA A 213 -5.51 -8.28 -9.97
N TYR A 214 -6.39 -9.03 -9.32
CA TYR A 214 -6.80 -8.81 -7.94
C TYR A 214 -5.64 -8.96 -6.94
N GLY A 215 -4.87 -10.03 -7.04
CA GLY A 215 -3.84 -10.41 -6.07
C GLY A 215 -2.73 -9.39 -5.90
N PRO A 216 -2.09 -8.89 -6.96
CA PRO A 216 -1.05 -7.87 -6.84
C PRO A 216 -1.53 -6.59 -6.16
N SER A 217 -2.79 -6.18 -6.38
CA SER A 217 -3.36 -5.00 -5.74
C SER A 217 -3.63 -5.21 -4.25
N ASN A 218 -4.17 -6.35 -3.85
CA ASN A 218 -4.56 -6.62 -2.47
C ASN A 218 -3.48 -7.31 -1.64
N TRP A 219 -2.69 -8.21 -2.24
CA TRP A 219 -1.77 -9.10 -1.55
C TRP A 219 -0.30 -8.91 -1.93
N GLY A 220 -0.03 -8.00 -2.87
CA GLY A 220 1.30 -7.71 -3.38
C GLY A 220 1.87 -8.77 -4.31
N ALA A 221 1.10 -9.80 -4.70
CA ALA A 221 1.60 -10.90 -5.51
C ALA A 221 0.52 -11.53 -6.39
N VAL A 222 0.94 -12.15 -7.49
CA VAL A 222 0.08 -13.01 -8.34
C VAL A 222 -0.26 -14.31 -7.63
N SER A 223 -1.22 -15.05 -8.16
CA SER A 223 -1.76 -16.27 -7.55
C SER A 223 -0.72 -17.37 -7.28
N GLU A 224 0.40 -17.41 -8.03
CA GLU A 224 1.51 -18.33 -7.79
C GLU A 224 2.30 -18.03 -6.52
N ASP A 225 2.40 -16.77 -6.17
CA ASP A 225 3.18 -16.29 -5.03
C ASP A 225 2.32 -15.93 -3.80
N THR A 226 0.99 -16.03 -3.90
CA THR A 226 0.06 -15.67 -2.82
C THR A 226 -0.41 -16.91 -2.06
N ALA A 227 -0.49 -16.83 -0.73
CA ALA A 227 -1.05 -17.90 0.11
C ALA A 227 -2.54 -18.14 -0.22
N ALA A 228 -2.94 -19.39 -0.39
CA ALA A 228 -4.29 -19.76 -0.81
C ALA A 228 -5.39 -19.28 0.17
N ALA A 229 -5.07 -19.19 1.46
CA ALA A 229 -6.00 -18.71 2.47
C ALA A 229 -6.63 -17.36 2.10
N LEU A 230 -5.84 -16.44 1.52
CA LEU A 230 -6.32 -15.10 1.15
C LEU A 230 -7.38 -15.14 0.06
N GLY A 231 -7.08 -15.83 -1.06
CA GLY A 231 -8.06 -15.97 -2.13
C GLY A 231 -9.29 -16.74 -1.73
N VAL A 232 -9.18 -17.71 -0.82
CA VAL A 232 -10.33 -18.43 -0.25
C VAL A 232 -11.18 -17.49 0.60
N THR A 233 -10.56 -16.73 1.51
CA THR A 233 -11.27 -15.75 2.37
C THR A 233 -11.99 -14.70 1.52
N ASP A 234 -11.28 -14.09 0.59
CA ASP A 234 -11.84 -12.99 -0.21
C ASP A 234 -12.96 -13.47 -1.14
N LEU A 235 -12.81 -14.66 -1.78
CA LEU A 235 -13.90 -15.20 -2.59
C LEU A 235 -15.12 -15.61 -1.75
N GLN A 236 -14.90 -16.13 -0.55
CA GLN A 236 -16.01 -16.45 0.36
C GLN A 236 -16.76 -15.17 0.75
N ALA A 237 -16.04 -14.10 1.10
CA ALA A 237 -16.64 -12.80 1.40
C ALA A 237 -17.37 -12.19 0.18
N MET A 238 -16.77 -12.21 -1.02
CA MET A 238 -17.38 -11.70 -2.26
C MET A 238 -18.61 -12.46 -2.69
N ALA A 239 -18.77 -13.71 -2.29
CA ALA A 239 -19.82 -14.60 -2.75
C ALA A 239 -20.87 -14.93 -1.69
N GLU A 240 -20.78 -14.33 -0.51
CA GLU A 240 -21.75 -14.48 0.57
C GLU A 240 -23.15 -13.98 0.12
N GLU A 241 -24.19 -14.76 0.39
CA GLU A 241 -25.57 -14.37 0.07
C GLU A 241 -26.05 -13.27 1.02
N ASN A 242 -26.74 -12.27 0.48
CA ASN A 242 -27.28 -11.12 1.21
C ASN A 242 -26.22 -10.30 1.97
N ARG A 243 -24.97 -10.34 1.52
CA ARG A 243 -23.89 -9.53 2.10
C ARG A 243 -24.20 -8.04 1.96
N GLU A 244 -23.79 -7.26 2.94
CA GLU A 244 -23.75 -5.81 2.89
C GLU A 244 -22.31 -5.34 2.62
N ASP A 245 -22.15 -4.28 1.82
CA ASP A 245 -20.84 -3.65 1.65
C ASP A 245 -20.51 -2.90 2.95
N ASP A 246 -19.55 -3.43 3.70
CA ASP A 246 -19.09 -2.85 4.97
C ASP A 246 -17.83 -2.00 4.82
N ARG A 247 -17.47 -1.62 3.59
CA ARG A 247 -16.33 -0.78 3.29
C ARG A 247 -16.63 0.69 3.50
N TYR A 248 -15.63 1.39 4.04
CA TYR A 248 -15.68 2.82 4.35
C TYR A 248 -14.39 3.50 3.88
N THR A 249 -14.52 4.76 3.49
CA THR A 249 -13.37 5.56 3.04
C THR A 249 -13.65 7.06 3.16
N TRP A 250 -12.76 7.86 2.62
CA TRP A 250 -12.83 9.32 2.48
C TRP A 250 -12.31 9.72 1.11
N PRO A 251 -12.59 10.95 0.63
CA PRO A 251 -11.80 11.54 -0.44
C PRO A 251 -10.32 11.52 -0.05
N GLY A 252 -9.45 11.02 -0.94
CA GLY A 252 -8.04 10.77 -0.62
C GLY A 252 -7.77 9.44 0.08
N GLY A 253 -8.77 8.55 0.19
CA GLY A 253 -8.62 7.22 0.77
C GLY A 253 -8.24 7.27 2.25
N LEU A 254 -7.49 6.26 2.70
CA LEU A 254 -7.03 6.18 4.10
C LEU A 254 -5.94 7.20 4.46
N GLY A 255 -5.48 7.98 3.49
CA GLY A 255 -4.67 9.18 3.73
C GLY A 255 -5.36 10.21 4.64
N ALA A 256 -6.69 10.19 4.70
CA ALA A 256 -7.44 11.00 5.65
C ALA A 256 -7.06 10.71 7.12
N ILE A 257 -6.79 9.45 7.48
CA ILE A 257 -6.38 9.06 8.84
C ILE A 257 -5.02 9.66 9.18
N THR A 258 -4.05 9.53 8.30
CA THR A 258 -2.69 10.04 8.55
C THR A 258 -2.62 11.55 8.53
N LYS A 259 -3.37 12.20 7.64
CA LYS A 259 -3.56 13.66 7.64
C LYS A 259 -4.14 14.13 8.96
N LYS A 260 -5.23 13.49 9.43
CA LYS A 260 -5.88 13.84 10.69
C LYS A 260 -4.97 13.65 11.90
N LEU A 261 -4.22 12.56 11.97
CA LEU A 261 -3.23 12.34 13.03
C LEU A 261 -2.15 13.42 13.04
N SER A 262 -1.66 13.80 11.86
CA SER A 262 -0.69 14.89 11.72
C SER A 262 -1.27 16.23 12.18
N GLU A 263 -2.52 16.56 11.80
CA GLU A 263 -3.23 17.76 12.25
C GLU A 263 -3.45 17.82 13.78
N ILE A 264 -3.65 16.67 14.42
CA ILE A 264 -3.79 16.60 15.89
C ILE A 264 -2.43 16.78 16.57
N LEU A 265 -1.37 16.20 16.02
CA LEU A 265 -0.07 16.13 16.69
C LEU A 265 0.78 17.38 16.47
N GLN A 266 0.86 17.89 15.24
CA GLN A 266 1.77 18.97 14.88
C GLN A 266 1.59 20.27 15.69
N PRO A 267 0.38 20.76 15.98
CA PRO A 267 0.22 22.00 16.75
C PRO A 267 0.85 21.97 18.14
N THR A 268 0.94 20.80 18.75
CA THR A 268 1.47 20.64 20.13
C THR A 268 2.89 20.09 20.16
N PHE A 269 3.27 19.26 19.18
CA PHE A 269 4.50 18.45 19.21
C PHE A 269 5.39 18.64 17.98
N ALA A 270 5.31 19.80 17.32
CA ALA A 270 6.13 20.08 16.12
C ALA A 270 7.65 19.91 16.38
N ASP A 271 8.11 20.26 17.56
CA ASP A 271 9.49 20.10 18.02
C ASP A 271 9.93 18.63 18.19
N ARG A 272 8.97 17.73 18.36
CA ARG A 272 9.16 16.28 18.52
C ARG A 272 8.84 15.48 17.27
N MET A 273 8.47 16.13 16.18
CA MET A 273 8.12 15.54 14.90
C MET A 273 9.02 16.06 13.81
N GLN A 274 10.00 15.25 13.39
CA GLN A 274 11.00 15.65 12.41
C GLN A 274 10.84 14.87 11.11
N ASN A 275 10.43 15.56 10.06
CA ASN A 275 10.43 15.07 8.69
C ASN A 275 11.74 15.44 7.97
N GLY A 276 12.00 14.84 6.81
CA GLY A 276 13.31 14.94 6.14
C GLY A 276 14.45 14.35 6.97
N ALA A 277 14.13 13.48 7.94
CA ALA A 277 15.04 12.87 8.91
C ALA A 277 15.17 11.37 8.66
N THR A 278 16.15 10.97 7.86
CA THR A 278 16.39 9.56 7.50
C THR A 278 17.22 8.85 8.56
N THR A 279 16.64 7.91 9.30
CA THR A 279 17.36 7.07 10.26
C THR A 279 18.32 6.12 9.54
N VAL A 280 19.60 6.12 9.97
CA VAL A 280 20.68 5.32 9.38
C VAL A 280 21.26 4.27 10.31
N ALA A 281 21.06 4.39 11.64
CA ALA A 281 21.49 3.38 12.61
C ALA A 281 20.63 3.41 13.88
N VAL A 282 20.35 2.23 14.43
CA VAL A 282 19.67 2.01 15.71
C VAL A 282 20.49 1.01 16.50
N VAL A 283 21.09 1.44 17.59
CA VAL A 283 22.10 0.70 18.30
C VAL A 283 21.70 0.46 19.76
N PRO A 284 21.44 -0.78 20.15
CA PRO A 284 21.21 -1.12 21.56
C PRO A 284 22.41 -0.73 22.42
N THR A 285 22.15 -0.21 23.62
CA THR A 285 23.15 0.10 24.64
C THR A 285 22.75 -0.56 25.96
N ARG A 286 23.63 -0.57 26.94
CA ARG A 286 23.34 -1.16 28.26
C ARG A 286 22.06 -0.61 28.88
N ASN A 287 21.78 0.70 28.72
CA ASN A 287 20.69 1.39 29.43
C ASN A 287 19.61 1.96 28.50
N GLY A 288 19.69 1.73 27.19
CA GLY A 288 18.77 2.32 26.23
C GLY A 288 19.11 1.93 24.79
N VAL A 289 18.80 2.83 23.87
CA VAL A 289 19.07 2.68 22.44
C VAL A 289 19.56 4.03 21.90
N GLN A 290 20.59 4.03 21.08
CA GLN A 290 21.00 5.20 20.31
C GLN A 290 20.43 5.13 18.90
N VAL A 291 19.88 6.27 18.43
CA VAL A 291 19.33 6.41 17.08
C VAL A 291 20.10 7.52 16.36
N THR A 292 20.74 7.14 15.26
CA THR A 292 21.43 8.10 14.39
C THR A 292 20.61 8.32 13.13
N TYR A 293 20.39 9.57 12.78
CA TYR A 293 19.65 9.97 11.59
C TYR A 293 20.33 11.12 10.85
N MET A 294 20.08 11.21 9.56
CA MET A 294 20.51 12.30 8.71
C MET A 294 19.35 13.26 8.47
N GLN A 295 19.56 14.54 8.74
CA GLN A 295 18.60 15.61 8.45
C GLN A 295 19.30 16.67 7.59
N GLY A 296 18.87 16.81 6.34
CA GLY A 296 19.62 17.53 5.34
C GLY A 296 20.99 16.86 5.08
N LEU A 297 22.08 17.57 5.39
CA LEU A 297 23.47 17.05 5.30
C LEU A 297 24.07 16.74 6.67
N GLU A 298 23.34 16.93 7.75
CA GLU A 298 23.83 16.79 9.12
C GLU A 298 23.41 15.43 9.71
N LEU A 299 24.39 14.75 10.33
CA LEU A 299 24.13 13.56 11.14
C LEU A 299 23.88 13.97 12.59
N LYS A 300 22.83 13.40 13.18
CA LYS A 300 22.46 13.60 14.59
C LYS A 300 22.30 12.26 15.27
N THR A 301 22.71 12.17 16.55
CA THR A 301 22.44 10.98 17.37
C THR A 301 21.67 11.40 18.62
N VAL A 302 20.61 10.68 18.89
CA VAL A 302 19.80 10.79 20.12
C VAL A 302 19.82 9.49 20.89
N ALA A 303 19.62 9.56 22.21
CA ALA A 303 19.45 8.40 23.06
C ALA A 303 17.98 8.26 23.46
N ALA A 304 17.48 7.03 23.52
CA ALA A 304 16.12 6.72 23.96
C ALA A 304 16.11 5.58 24.99
N LYS A 305 15.11 5.59 25.87
CA LYS A 305 14.86 4.44 26.75
C LYS A 305 14.24 3.26 25.99
N ALA A 306 13.49 3.56 24.92
CA ALA A 306 12.88 2.57 24.02
C ALA A 306 12.80 3.14 22.59
N VAL A 307 12.76 2.24 21.59
CA VAL A 307 12.59 2.60 20.18
C VAL A 307 11.43 1.78 19.58
N ILE A 308 10.57 2.45 18.81
CA ILE A 308 9.53 1.80 18.00
C ILE A 308 9.92 1.92 16.52
N MET A 309 10.19 0.78 15.89
CA MET A 309 10.50 0.68 14.47
C MET A 309 9.19 0.57 13.68
N ALA A 310 8.73 1.68 13.13
CA ALA A 310 7.57 1.76 12.23
C ALA A 310 7.99 1.75 10.74
N THR A 311 9.13 1.14 10.45
CA THR A 311 9.72 0.97 9.12
C THR A 311 9.59 -0.47 8.64
N PRO A 312 9.54 -0.71 7.32
CA PRO A 312 9.54 -2.06 6.75
C PRO A 312 10.74 -2.89 7.21
N LYS A 313 10.56 -4.21 7.32
CA LYS A 313 11.58 -5.12 7.86
C LYS A 313 12.88 -5.14 7.04
N PHE A 314 12.80 -4.92 5.72
CA PHE A 314 14.01 -4.84 4.89
C PHE A 314 14.88 -3.62 5.21
N ILE A 315 14.30 -2.49 5.66
CA ILE A 315 15.03 -1.32 6.18
C ILE A 315 15.48 -1.60 7.62
N THR A 316 14.55 -2.02 8.47
CA THR A 316 14.81 -2.33 9.88
C THR A 316 16.02 -3.25 10.04
N ARG A 317 16.08 -4.34 9.26
CA ARG A 317 17.18 -5.30 9.25
C ARG A 317 18.56 -4.67 8.97
N ARG A 318 18.59 -3.58 8.21
CA ARG A 318 19.85 -2.92 7.81
C ARG A 318 20.33 -1.87 8.80
N ILE A 319 19.41 -1.26 9.54
CA ILE A 319 19.73 -0.14 10.43
C ILE A 319 19.74 -0.51 11.91
N VAL A 320 19.11 -1.64 12.29
CA VAL A 320 19.14 -2.14 13.68
C VAL A 320 20.32 -3.08 13.88
N GLU A 321 21.22 -2.70 14.78
CA GLU A 321 22.39 -3.53 15.12
C GLU A 321 22.04 -4.60 16.17
N GLY A 322 22.73 -5.73 16.10
CA GLY A 322 22.60 -6.81 17.08
C GLY A 322 21.31 -7.61 16.97
N LEU A 323 20.61 -7.56 15.84
CA LEU A 323 19.45 -8.44 15.61
C LEU A 323 19.85 -9.92 15.75
N PRO A 324 19.07 -10.74 16.48
CA PRO A 324 19.26 -12.18 16.49
C PRO A 324 19.26 -12.77 15.08
N GLU A 325 20.15 -13.70 14.80
CA GLU A 325 20.32 -14.29 13.45
C GLU A 325 18.99 -14.79 12.86
N LYS A 326 18.26 -15.61 13.59
CA LYS A 326 16.94 -16.12 13.16
C LYS A 326 15.94 -15.01 12.84
N GLN A 327 15.94 -13.93 13.60
CA GLN A 327 15.07 -12.79 13.37
C GLN A 327 15.50 -12.00 12.12
N SER A 328 16.80 -11.81 11.94
CA SER A 328 17.38 -11.19 10.75
C SER A 328 17.07 -11.98 9.48
N GLU A 329 17.17 -13.32 9.55
CA GLU A 329 16.78 -14.21 8.46
C GLU A 329 15.30 -14.13 8.14
N ALA A 330 14.43 -14.16 9.16
CA ALA A 330 12.99 -13.99 8.97
C ALA A 330 12.66 -12.66 8.31
N MET A 331 13.29 -11.56 8.74
CA MET A 331 13.14 -10.25 8.09
C MET A 331 13.64 -10.25 6.64
N HIS A 332 14.67 -11.03 6.33
CA HIS A 332 15.19 -11.17 4.96
C HIS A 332 14.25 -11.95 4.03
N MET A 333 13.52 -12.91 4.57
CA MET A 333 12.54 -13.69 3.80
C MET A 333 11.30 -12.89 3.40
N MET A 334 11.06 -11.74 4.01
CA MET A 334 9.91 -10.89 3.68
C MET A 334 10.17 -10.14 2.37
N ARG A 335 9.38 -10.45 1.35
CA ARG A 335 9.43 -9.84 0.02
C ARG A 335 8.44 -8.68 -0.07
N TYR A 336 8.74 -7.70 -0.91
CA TYR A 336 7.91 -6.50 -1.08
C TYR A 336 7.69 -6.20 -2.55
N ALA A 337 6.45 -5.91 -2.93
CA ALA A 337 6.10 -5.50 -4.27
C ALA A 337 6.35 -4.00 -4.49
N PRO A 338 6.85 -3.59 -5.66
CA PRO A 338 6.78 -2.20 -6.10
C PRO A 338 5.33 -1.89 -6.48
N TYR A 339 4.87 -0.68 -6.11
CA TYR A 339 3.47 -0.32 -6.29
C TYR A 339 3.34 1.18 -6.59
N PRO A 340 3.60 1.61 -7.83
CA PRO A 340 3.27 2.96 -8.25
C PRO A 340 1.75 3.13 -8.37
N VAL A 341 1.28 4.35 -8.20
CA VAL A 341 -0.13 4.72 -8.35
C VAL A 341 -0.23 5.86 -9.34
N VAL A 342 -1.10 5.72 -10.33
CA VAL A 342 -1.31 6.73 -11.38
C VAL A 342 -2.69 7.35 -11.22
N ASN A 343 -2.72 8.67 -11.01
CA ASN A 343 -3.95 9.43 -10.89
C ASN A 343 -4.23 10.16 -12.20
N LEU A 344 -5.40 9.90 -12.79
CA LEU A 344 -5.90 10.55 -13.99
C LEU A 344 -6.94 11.62 -13.58
N ILE A 345 -6.68 12.88 -13.87
CA ILE A 345 -7.48 14.03 -13.43
C ILE A 345 -8.28 14.58 -14.61
N PHE A 346 -9.60 14.59 -14.51
CA PHE A 346 -10.51 15.05 -15.56
C PHE A 346 -11.36 16.23 -15.08
N ASP A 347 -11.73 17.11 -15.99
CA ASP A 347 -12.65 18.26 -15.76
C ASP A 347 -14.13 17.88 -15.84
N LYS A 348 -14.44 16.62 -16.14
CA LYS A 348 -15.79 16.08 -16.28
C LYS A 348 -15.83 14.62 -15.82
N PRO A 349 -17.00 14.11 -15.41
CA PRO A 349 -17.16 12.70 -15.07
C PRO A 349 -16.85 11.81 -16.28
N VAL A 350 -15.88 10.88 -16.11
CA VAL A 350 -15.50 9.88 -17.10
C VAL A 350 -16.09 8.53 -16.74
N PHE A 351 -16.12 8.21 -15.44
CA PHE A 351 -16.65 6.95 -14.93
C PHE A 351 -17.36 7.16 -13.58
N ASN A 352 -18.56 6.55 -13.42
CA ASN A 352 -19.39 6.65 -12.22
C ASN A 352 -20.24 5.39 -11.95
N LYS A 353 -19.81 4.21 -12.43
CA LYS A 353 -20.59 2.97 -12.32
C LYS A 353 -20.20 2.13 -11.11
N GLY A 354 -19.01 2.34 -10.55
CA GLY A 354 -18.49 1.60 -9.41
C GLY A 354 -17.37 2.38 -8.71
N TYR A 355 -17.17 2.10 -7.42
CA TYR A 355 -16.09 2.68 -6.63
C TYR A 355 -14.75 2.07 -7.03
N ASP A 356 -14.64 0.76 -6.93
CA ASP A 356 -13.46 -0.03 -7.27
C ASP A 356 -13.75 -0.93 -8.46
N ASN A 357 -12.86 -0.89 -9.46
CA ASN A 357 -13.13 -1.45 -10.78
C ASN A 357 -11.93 -2.23 -11.29
N TRP A 358 -12.02 -3.55 -11.25
CA TRP A 358 -10.98 -4.47 -11.70
C TRP A 358 -10.83 -4.48 -13.22
N CYS A 359 -9.59 -4.42 -13.71
CA CYS A 359 -9.27 -4.30 -15.14
C CYS A 359 -8.28 -5.39 -15.59
N PRO A 360 -8.67 -6.68 -15.59
CA PRO A 360 -7.77 -7.77 -15.97
C PRO A 360 -7.16 -7.58 -17.35
N GLY A 361 -5.84 -7.81 -17.47
CA GLY A 361 -5.11 -7.75 -18.75
C GLY A 361 -4.65 -6.36 -19.17
N ASN A 362 -4.74 -5.35 -18.29
CA ASN A 362 -4.25 -4.00 -18.54
C ASN A 362 -2.93 -3.73 -17.77
N SER A 363 -2.30 -2.58 -18.02
CA SER A 363 -1.09 -2.13 -17.32
C SER A 363 -1.35 -1.64 -15.89
N PHE A 364 -2.60 -1.61 -15.46
CA PHE A 364 -3.06 -1.39 -14.09
C PHE A 364 -4.07 -2.45 -13.73
N THR A 365 -4.16 -2.79 -12.47
CA THR A 365 -5.01 -3.88 -11.97
C THR A 365 -6.45 -3.45 -11.79
N ASP A 366 -6.63 -2.24 -11.28
CA ASP A 366 -7.91 -1.65 -10.90
C ASP A 366 -7.80 -0.14 -10.84
N PHE A 367 -8.95 0.52 -10.74
CA PHE A 367 -9.02 1.93 -10.40
C PHE A 367 -10.20 2.24 -9.49
N ILE A 368 -10.02 3.24 -8.62
CA ILE A 368 -11.07 3.78 -7.79
C ILE A 368 -11.48 5.19 -8.24
N VAL A 369 -12.72 5.56 -7.94
CA VAL A 369 -13.25 6.93 -8.15
C VAL A 369 -13.06 7.70 -6.84
N ALA A 370 -12.16 8.69 -6.85
CA ALA A 370 -11.68 9.34 -5.62
C ALA A 370 -12.78 10.07 -4.81
N ASP A 371 -13.77 10.63 -5.48
CA ASP A 371 -14.87 11.38 -4.84
C ASP A 371 -16.17 10.55 -4.65
N TRP A 372 -16.14 9.24 -4.91
CA TRP A 372 -17.32 8.35 -4.89
C TRP A 372 -18.20 8.54 -3.66
N VAL A 373 -17.60 8.49 -2.47
CA VAL A 373 -18.34 8.52 -1.19
C VAL A 373 -18.97 9.88 -0.86
N VAL A 374 -18.61 10.92 -1.56
CA VAL A 374 -19.17 12.27 -1.38
C VAL A 374 -20.11 12.70 -2.51
N GLN A 375 -20.14 11.99 -3.64
CA GLN A 375 -20.98 12.34 -4.80
C GLN A 375 -22.47 12.43 -4.46
N LYS A 376 -22.95 11.62 -3.51
CA LYS A 376 -24.36 11.59 -3.07
C LYS A 376 -24.64 12.52 -1.88
N GLN A 377 -23.65 13.25 -1.37
CA GLN A 377 -23.87 14.15 -0.25
C GLN A 377 -24.58 15.44 -0.67
N PRO A 378 -25.53 15.94 0.13
CA PRO A 378 -26.21 17.20 -0.16
C PRO A 378 -25.23 18.36 -0.34
N GLY A 379 -25.36 19.09 -1.43
CA GLY A 379 -24.52 20.26 -1.71
C GLY A 379 -23.16 19.94 -2.36
N TYR A 380 -22.77 18.69 -2.49
CA TYR A 380 -21.54 18.34 -3.20
C TYR A 380 -21.63 18.76 -4.69
N ARG A 381 -20.57 19.35 -5.18
CA ARG A 381 -20.39 19.69 -6.60
C ARG A 381 -19.02 19.20 -7.01
N PRO A 382 -18.91 18.19 -7.89
CA PRO A 382 -17.62 17.72 -8.37
C PRO A 382 -16.93 18.83 -9.16
N GLN A 383 -15.70 19.14 -8.77
CA GLN A 383 -14.84 20.05 -9.54
C GLN A 383 -14.04 19.24 -10.57
N PHE A 384 -13.59 18.06 -10.16
CA PHE A 384 -12.81 17.15 -10.97
C PHE A 384 -13.30 15.72 -10.75
N ASN A 385 -13.18 14.87 -11.77
CA ASN A 385 -13.28 13.42 -11.63
C ASN A 385 -11.87 12.87 -11.63
N ILE A 386 -11.41 12.33 -10.50
CA ILE A 386 -10.07 11.78 -10.34
C ILE A 386 -10.19 10.27 -10.21
N LEU A 387 -9.51 9.57 -11.11
CA LEU A 387 -9.44 8.13 -11.12
C LEU A 387 -8.04 7.71 -10.66
N THR A 388 -7.98 6.98 -9.56
CA THR A 388 -6.73 6.47 -8.99
C THR A 388 -6.51 5.06 -9.51
N CYS A 389 -5.59 4.89 -10.46
CA CYS A 389 -5.24 3.62 -11.08
C CYS A 389 -4.09 2.97 -10.31
N TYR A 390 -4.29 1.75 -9.85
CA TYR A 390 -3.31 0.97 -9.12
C TYR A 390 -2.47 0.14 -10.09
N THR A 391 -1.14 0.25 -9.96
CA THR A 391 -0.19 -0.36 -10.91
C THR A 391 0.88 -1.19 -10.18
N PRO A 392 0.49 -2.19 -9.37
CA PRO A 392 1.46 -3.08 -8.75
C PRO A 392 2.32 -3.77 -9.81
N MET A 393 3.61 -3.90 -9.53
CA MET A 393 4.58 -4.45 -10.45
C MET A 393 5.19 -5.72 -9.87
N ARG A 394 5.76 -6.56 -10.72
CA ARG A 394 6.59 -7.68 -10.27
C ARG A 394 7.82 -7.16 -9.53
N GLU A 395 8.29 -7.89 -8.54
CA GLU A 395 9.44 -7.51 -7.73
C GLU A 395 10.68 -7.22 -8.58
N ASP A 396 10.89 -8.00 -9.64
CA ASP A 396 12.03 -7.86 -10.57
C ASP A 396 12.00 -6.56 -11.39
N ASP A 397 10.79 -5.99 -11.58
CA ASP A 397 10.59 -4.77 -12.36
C ASP A 397 10.80 -3.48 -11.54
N ARG A 398 11.10 -3.60 -10.23
CA ARG A 398 11.32 -2.44 -9.34
C ARG A 398 12.31 -1.41 -9.90
N GLY A 399 13.30 -1.87 -10.65
CA GLY A 399 14.31 -1.01 -11.27
C GLY A 399 13.71 0.09 -12.16
N TYR A 400 12.54 -0.13 -12.76
CA TYR A 400 11.85 0.89 -13.58
C TYR A 400 11.41 2.12 -12.77
N LEU A 401 11.30 2.02 -11.45
CA LEU A 401 10.92 3.15 -10.60
C LEU A 401 12.09 4.07 -10.23
N LEU A 402 13.33 3.71 -10.56
CA LEU A 402 14.52 4.49 -10.20
C LEU A 402 14.66 5.79 -10.99
N THR A 403 14.10 5.87 -12.20
CA THR A 403 14.19 7.06 -13.04
C THR A 403 12.83 7.66 -13.32
N GLU A 404 12.75 8.98 -13.41
CA GLU A 404 11.52 9.68 -13.80
C GLU A 404 11.06 9.29 -15.20
N SER A 405 12.00 9.08 -16.14
CA SER A 405 11.65 8.71 -17.51
C SER A 405 10.93 7.36 -17.58
N SER A 406 11.36 6.38 -16.79
CA SER A 406 10.67 5.07 -16.72
C SER A 406 9.33 5.18 -16.01
N ALA A 407 9.23 5.99 -14.94
CA ALA A 407 7.96 6.24 -14.27
C ALA A 407 6.94 6.92 -15.22
N ARG A 408 7.37 7.90 -16.02
CA ARG A 408 6.51 8.53 -17.04
C ARG A 408 5.98 7.52 -18.06
N LYS A 409 6.80 6.54 -18.47
CA LYS A 409 6.33 5.46 -19.35
C LYS A 409 5.23 4.61 -18.72
N ILE A 410 5.34 4.30 -17.42
CA ILE A 410 4.28 3.59 -16.69
C ILE A 410 2.99 4.41 -16.76
N ALA A 411 3.04 5.70 -16.46
CA ALA A 411 1.86 6.57 -16.49
C ALA A 411 1.24 6.68 -17.90
N VAL A 412 2.06 6.75 -18.95
CA VAL A 412 1.61 6.74 -20.35
C VAL A 412 0.93 5.43 -20.72
N ASN A 413 1.48 4.29 -20.28
CA ASN A 413 0.86 2.99 -20.53
C ASN A 413 -0.52 2.88 -19.84
N VAL A 414 -0.60 3.33 -18.58
CA VAL A 414 -1.89 3.38 -17.85
C VAL A 414 -2.90 4.22 -18.60
N LEU A 415 -2.56 5.43 -19.02
CA LEU A 415 -3.46 6.29 -19.79
C LEU A 415 -3.89 5.62 -21.10
N THR A 416 -2.94 5.03 -21.83
CA THR A 416 -3.21 4.34 -23.08
C THR A 416 -4.18 3.19 -22.91
N ASP A 417 -3.99 2.36 -21.90
CA ASP A 417 -4.88 1.23 -21.63
C ASP A 417 -6.25 1.70 -21.09
N PHE A 418 -6.26 2.74 -20.25
CA PHE A 418 -7.50 3.35 -19.80
C PHE A 418 -8.34 3.89 -20.97
N GLN A 419 -7.73 4.58 -21.93
CA GLN A 419 -8.42 5.05 -23.15
C GLN A 419 -8.99 3.90 -23.99
N LYS A 420 -8.32 2.75 -24.05
CA LYS A 420 -8.84 1.55 -24.75
C LYS A 420 -10.05 0.93 -24.07
N LEU A 421 -10.18 1.06 -22.74
CA LEU A 421 -11.34 0.57 -22.00
C LEU A 421 -12.63 1.32 -22.35
N PHE A 422 -12.52 2.57 -22.82
CA PHE A 422 -13.65 3.45 -23.11
C PHE A 422 -13.61 3.96 -24.57
N PRO A 423 -13.68 3.06 -25.57
CA PRO A 423 -13.58 3.45 -26.97
C PRO A 423 -14.73 4.39 -27.36
N GLY A 424 -14.41 5.44 -28.12
CA GLY A 424 -15.37 6.42 -28.57
C GLY A 424 -15.72 7.55 -27.58
N SER A 425 -15.17 7.52 -26.37
CA SER A 425 -15.24 8.63 -25.42
C SER A 425 -13.94 9.44 -25.48
N ASN A 426 -14.04 10.76 -25.45
CA ASN A 426 -12.87 11.62 -25.28
C ASN A 426 -12.46 11.59 -23.79
N VAL A 427 -11.54 10.71 -23.45
CA VAL A 427 -11.02 10.48 -22.08
C VAL A 427 -9.62 11.08 -21.92
N ASP A 428 -9.41 12.29 -22.43
CA ASP A 428 -8.15 13.00 -22.23
C ASP A 428 -8.16 13.68 -20.86
N PRO A 429 -7.25 13.31 -19.93
CA PRO A 429 -7.17 13.96 -18.64
C PRO A 429 -6.57 15.37 -18.77
N LEU A 430 -6.92 16.25 -17.83
CA LEU A 430 -6.23 17.53 -17.64
C LEU A 430 -4.77 17.30 -17.22
N GLU A 431 -4.58 16.40 -16.27
CA GLU A 431 -3.26 16.04 -15.77
C GLU A 431 -3.17 14.53 -15.46
N VAL A 432 -1.94 14.02 -15.51
CA VAL A 432 -1.59 12.65 -15.10
C VAL A 432 -0.48 12.74 -14.07
N HIS A 433 -0.73 12.20 -12.88
CA HIS A 433 0.24 12.16 -11.79
C HIS A 433 0.62 10.71 -11.50
N ILE A 434 1.90 10.42 -11.37
CA ILE A 434 2.39 9.13 -10.87
C ILE A 434 3.13 9.30 -9.55
N TYR A 435 2.72 8.53 -8.54
CA TYR A 435 3.44 8.43 -7.27
C TYR A 435 4.19 7.09 -7.20
N ARG A 436 5.53 7.16 -7.10
CA ARG A 436 6.42 5.97 -7.11
C ARG A 436 6.66 5.45 -5.71
N ARG A 437 6.41 4.16 -5.50
CA ARG A 437 6.81 3.44 -4.28
C ARG A 437 7.51 2.14 -4.66
N GLY A 438 8.73 1.97 -4.17
CA GLY A 438 9.53 0.77 -4.48
C GLY A 438 9.21 -0.45 -3.62
N HIS A 439 8.70 -0.27 -2.40
CA HIS A 439 8.52 -1.35 -1.42
C HIS A 439 7.34 -1.11 -0.49
N PRO A 440 6.17 -0.61 -0.96
CA PRO A 440 5.10 -0.21 -0.05
C PRO A 440 4.33 -1.38 0.54
N MET A 441 4.29 -2.52 -0.15
CA MET A 441 3.44 -3.64 0.19
C MET A 441 4.26 -4.92 0.33
N TYR A 442 4.22 -5.57 1.49
CA TYR A 442 4.81 -6.90 1.61
C TYR A 442 3.93 -7.93 0.89
N MET A 443 4.57 -8.89 0.26
CA MET A 443 3.91 -9.95 -0.49
C MET A 443 3.41 -11.03 0.47
N SER A 444 2.13 -11.34 0.43
CA SER A 444 1.49 -12.34 1.33
C SER A 444 1.76 -13.77 0.85
N THR A 445 3.04 -14.14 0.83
CA THR A 445 3.51 -15.43 0.30
C THR A 445 3.17 -16.62 1.22
N PRO A 446 3.11 -17.84 0.67
CA PRO A 446 2.92 -19.05 1.48
C PRO A 446 3.90 -19.14 2.65
N GLY A 447 3.38 -19.38 3.86
CA GLY A 447 4.17 -19.46 5.09
C GLY A 447 4.58 -18.14 5.72
N LEU A 448 4.41 -17.01 5.03
CA LEU A 448 4.82 -15.70 5.58
C LEU A 448 4.13 -15.43 6.92
N PHE A 449 2.81 -15.46 6.93
CA PHE A 449 2.00 -15.08 8.10
C PHE A 449 2.18 -16.04 9.28
N THR A 450 2.21 -17.35 9.00
CA THR A 450 2.23 -18.37 10.05
C THR A 450 3.63 -18.70 10.59
N LYS A 451 4.69 -18.49 9.78
CA LYS A 451 6.04 -18.92 10.13
C LYS A 451 7.06 -17.79 10.19
N VAL A 452 7.02 -16.85 9.24
CA VAL A 452 8.06 -15.82 9.09
C VAL A 452 7.75 -14.59 9.94
N GLN A 453 6.56 -14.03 9.80
CA GLN A 453 6.16 -12.79 10.48
C GLN A 453 6.25 -12.89 12.02
N PRO A 454 5.82 -13.99 12.67
CA PRO A 454 5.92 -14.13 14.12
C PRO A 454 7.36 -14.03 14.64
N VAL A 455 8.34 -14.50 13.86
CA VAL A 455 9.77 -14.40 14.21
C VAL A 455 10.29 -12.99 13.92
N ALA A 456 9.95 -12.43 12.75
CA ALA A 456 10.43 -11.12 12.31
C ALA A 456 9.99 -9.96 13.23
N ARG A 457 8.80 -10.08 13.88
CA ARG A 457 8.23 -9.02 14.73
C ARG A 457 8.62 -9.09 16.20
N GLN A 458 9.35 -10.12 16.65
CA GLN A 458 9.72 -10.30 18.06
C GLN A 458 10.42 -9.06 18.61
N ALA A 459 10.00 -8.60 19.79
CA ALA A 459 10.63 -7.48 20.46
C ALA A 459 12.08 -7.82 20.83
N MET A 460 12.98 -6.86 20.68
CA MET A 460 14.39 -6.98 20.99
C MET A 460 14.73 -6.04 22.16
N ASP A 461 14.55 -6.51 23.39
CA ASP A 461 14.64 -5.77 24.66
C ASP A 461 13.90 -4.41 24.64
N ARG A 462 14.53 -3.36 24.12
CA ARG A 462 14.02 -1.97 24.07
C ARG A 462 13.64 -1.51 22.67
N ILE A 463 13.69 -2.42 21.70
CA ILE A 463 13.33 -2.15 20.30
C ILE A 463 12.07 -2.96 19.96
N PHE A 464 11.02 -2.27 19.51
CA PHE A 464 9.71 -2.82 19.21
C PHE A 464 9.35 -2.54 17.76
N PHE A 465 8.61 -3.45 17.11
CA PHE A 465 8.34 -3.38 15.66
C PHE A 465 6.86 -3.10 15.41
N ALA A 466 6.53 -2.03 14.70
CA ALA A 466 5.19 -1.48 14.55
C ALA A 466 4.73 -1.28 13.09
N ASN A 467 5.52 -1.69 12.09
CA ASN A 467 5.10 -1.57 10.69
C ASN A 467 4.01 -2.60 10.32
N THR A 468 3.26 -2.36 9.25
CA THR A 468 2.18 -3.25 8.76
C THR A 468 2.64 -4.69 8.59
N ASP A 469 3.89 -4.91 8.20
CA ASP A 469 4.53 -6.23 8.08
C ASP A 469 4.76 -6.95 9.41
N SER A 470 4.32 -6.37 10.51
CA SER A 470 4.38 -6.96 11.85
C SER A 470 3.03 -7.49 12.33
N GLU A 471 1.94 -7.28 11.60
CA GLU A 471 0.59 -7.63 12.06
C GLU A 471 -0.33 -7.98 10.89
N GLY A 472 -1.05 -9.10 11.02
CA GLY A 472 -2.00 -9.57 10.02
C GLY A 472 -1.37 -10.20 8.78
N PRO A 473 -2.18 -10.90 7.97
CA PRO A 473 -1.71 -11.53 6.74
C PRO A 473 -1.60 -10.56 5.55
N LEU A 474 -2.14 -9.35 5.67
CA LEU A 474 -2.23 -8.34 4.62
C LEU A 474 -1.50 -7.05 4.98
N SER A 475 -0.94 -6.38 3.97
CA SER A 475 -0.30 -5.07 4.11
C SER A 475 -1.33 -3.94 4.16
N THR A 476 -2.04 -3.80 5.28
CA THR A 476 -3.18 -2.88 5.41
C THR A 476 -2.94 -1.77 6.44
N THR A 477 -3.66 -0.67 6.31
CA THR A 477 -3.69 0.41 7.32
C THR A 477 -4.17 -0.09 8.68
N PRO A 478 -5.25 -0.91 8.78
CA PRO A 478 -5.65 -1.55 10.04
C PRO A 478 -4.53 -2.37 10.68
N GLY A 479 -3.81 -3.17 9.92
CA GLY A 479 -2.64 -3.91 10.39
C GLY A 479 -1.55 -2.99 10.96
N GLY A 480 -1.34 -1.83 10.34
CA GLY A 480 -0.40 -0.82 10.83
C GLY A 480 -0.81 -0.19 12.15
N ILE A 481 -2.11 0.08 12.35
CA ILE A 481 -2.66 0.60 13.62
C ILE A 481 -2.55 -0.47 14.73
N ALA A 482 -2.89 -1.72 14.42
CA ALA A 482 -2.78 -2.83 15.36
C ALA A 482 -1.32 -3.07 15.80
N ALA A 483 -0.38 -3.06 14.86
CA ALA A 483 1.05 -3.18 15.13
C ALA A 483 1.56 -2.03 16.02
N ALA A 484 1.12 -0.80 15.78
CA ALA A 484 1.46 0.35 16.61
C ALA A 484 0.94 0.21 18.04
N ARG A 485 -0.34 -0.19 18.21
CA ARG A 485 -0.93 -0.42 19.56
C ARG A 485 -0.14 -1.48 20.34
N ARG A 486 0.22 -2.57 19.69
CA ARG A 486 1.02 -3.64 20.31
C ARG A 486 2.40 -3.13 20.71
N ALA A 487 3.12 -2.47 19.80
CA ALA A 487 4.49 -1.97 20.05
C ALA A 487 4.50 -0.89 21.15
N VAL A 488 3.53 0.03 21.17
CA VAL A 488 3.38 1.03 22.24
C VAL A 488 3.16 0.33 23.58
N LYS A 489 2.28 -0.66 23.66
CA LYS A 489 2.04 -1.41 24.92
C LYS A 489 3.30 -2.14 25.40
N GLN A 490 4.09 -2.71 24.50
CA GLN A 490 5.36 -3.33 24.80
C GLN A 490 6.37 -2.29 25.34
N ALA A 491 6.48 -1.13 24.69
CA ALA A 491 7.35 -0.04 25.11
C ALA A 491 6.96 0.50 26.49
N GLU A 492 5.67 0.75 26.75
CA GLU A 492 5.17 1.20 28.04
C GLU A 492 5.46 0.19 29.16
N ASN A 493 5.24 -1.10 28.92
CA ASN A 493 5.60 -2.14 29.89
C ASN A 493 7.09 -2.13 30.21
N ARG A 494 7.94 -1.99 29.19
CA ARG A 494 9.40 -1.93 29.36
C ARG A 494 9.83 -0.71 30.16
N LEU A 495 9.25 0.45 29.88
CA LEU A 495 9.51 1.70 30.61
C LEU A 495 9.05 1.62 32.09
N ALA A 496 7.97 0.90 32.34
CA ALA A 496 7.45 0.69 33.70
C ALA A 496 8.13 -0.48 34.45
N GLY A 497 9.16 -1.12 33.91
CA GLY A 497 9.82 -2.28 34.50
C GLY A 497 8.95 -3.54 34.56
N LYS A 498 7.86 -3.62 33.80
CA LYS A 498 6.96 -4.77 33.75
C LYS A 498 7.54 -5.86 32.84
N PRO A 499 7.15 -7.14 33.02
CA PRO A 499 7.52 -8.22 32.13
C PRO A 499 7.13 -7.92 30.68
N ALA A 500 7.91 -8.42 29.72
CA ALA A 500 7.53 -8.42 28.31
C ALA A 500 6.16 -9.10 28.14
N LEU A 501 5.31 -8.56 27.26
CA LEU A 501 4.07 -9.23 26.88
C LEU A 501 4.45 -10.59 26.25
N LYS A 502 3.86 -11.67 26.74
CA LYS A 502 3.91 -12.93 25.99
C LYS A 502 3.22 -12.69 24.67
N GLU A 503 3.94 -12.81 23.57
CA GLU A 503 3.31 -12.80 22.26
C GLU A 503 2.42 -14.04 22.19
N THR A 504 1.11 -13.83 22.23
CA THR A 504 0.14 -14.89 21.93
C THR A 504 0.35 -15.26 20.46
N ALA A 505 0.50 -16.56 20.18
CA ALA A 505 0.39 -17.06 18.82
C ALA A 505 -0.89 -16.49 18.20
N VAL A 506 -0.81 -16.01 16.97
CA VAL A 506 -1.97 -15.47 16.26
C VAL A 506 -3.02 -16.57 16.20
N VAL A 507 -4.11 -16.39 16.95
CA VAL A 507 -5.21 -17.36 16.99
C VAL A 507 -6.02 -17.16 15.71
N ALA A 508 -6.32 -18.26 15.03
CA ALA A 508 -7.19 -18.35 13.86
C ALA A 508 -8.62 -17.86 14.20
N GLY A 509 -8.83 -16.56 14.29
CA GLY A 509 -10.12 -15.97 14.67
C GLY A 509 -10.22 -14.47 14.42
N SER A 510 -9.16 -13.86 13.88
CA SER A 510 -9.12 -12.44 13.53
C SER A 510 -8.73 -12.23 12.06
N VAL A 511 -9.24 -13.08 11.19
CA VAL A 511 -9.27 -12.91 9.74
C VAL A 511 -10.71 -12.93 9.30
#